data_3bd9328ee7cf1c7151937d34a4a78905
#
_entry.id   3bd9328ee7cf1c7151937d34a4a78905
#
_cell.length_a   1.000
_cell.length_b   1.000
_cell.length_c   1.000
_cell.angle_alpha   90.00
_cell.angle_beta   90.00
_cell.angle_gamma   90.00
#
_symmetry.space_group_name_H-M   'P 1'
#
loop_
_entity.id
_entity.type
_entity.pdbx_description
1 polymer ?
#
loop_
_entity_poly.entity_id
_entity_poly.type
_entity_poly.pdbx_seq_one_letter_code
_entity_poly.pdbx_strand_id
1 'polypeptide(L)'
;NILVIGATGQIGSELTMKLRGIYGNDHVVCGYIPSAAPKGELAESGPAEICDVTNGEMIAEVVLKHKVDTVYNLAALLSVVAEGRPQLAWKIGIDGLWNVLEVAREHECAVFTPSSIGSFGPETPPNHVPQDTIQRPRTIYGVSKVTTELLSDYYYRKYGVDTRAVRFPGLISY
;
A
#
# COMPACT_ATOMS: atom_id res chain seq x y z
N ASN A 1 -10.84 -8.36 -10.04
CA ASN A 1 -11.34 -7.19 -9.29
C ASN A 1 -10.24 -6.63 -8.38
N ILE A 2 -10.28 -5.35 -8.14
CA ILE A 2 -9.20 -4.60 -7.48
C ILE A 2 -9.68 -4.09 -6.12
N LEU A 3 -8.85 -4.25 -5.09
CA LEU A 3 -9.02 -3.58 -3.79
C LEU A 3 -7.92 -2.53 -3.63
N VAL A 4 -8.31 -1.29 -3.32
CA VAL A 4 -7.38 -0.22 -2.98
C VAL A 4 -7.50 0.07 -1.48
N ILE A 5 -6.56 -0.41 -0.66
CA ILE A 5 -6.49 -0.12 0.77
C ILE A 5 -5.83 1.25 0.95
N GLY A 6 -6.46 2.14 1.75
CA GLY A 6 -6.04 3.54 1.86
C GLY A 6 -6.51 4.40 0.68
N ALA A 7 -7.63 4.01 0.07
CA ALA A 7 -8.21 4.65 -1.10
C ALA A 7 -8.64 6.12 -0.90
N THR A 8 -8.76 6.57 0.34
CA THR A 8 -9.14 7.95 0.67
C THR A 8 -7.93 8.89 0.89
N GLY A 9 -6.72 8.36 0.78
CA GLY A 9 -5.49 9.15 0.78
C GLY A 9 -5.25 9.88 -0.56
N GLN A 10 -4.22 10.72 -0.60
CA GLN A 10 -3.85 11.52 -1.78
C GLN A 10 -3.70 10.65 -3.05
N ILE A 11 -2.82 9.64 -3.00
CA ILE A 11 -2.63 8.71 -4.14
C ILE A 11 -3.87 7.82 -4.31
N GLY A 12 -4.44 7.36 -3.20
CA GLY A 12 -5.52 6.38 -3.20
C GLY A 12 -6.78 6.87 -3.91
N SER A 13 -7.18 8.12 -3.69
CA SER A 13 -8.38 8.69 -4.32
C SER A 13 -8.23 8.81 -5.83
N GLU A 14 -7.13 9.37 -6.29
CA GLU A 14 -6.85 9.52 -7.72
C GLU A 14 -6.69 8.15 -8.40
N LEU A 15 -5.95 7.23 -7.77
CA LEU A 15 -5.76 5.88 -8.30
C LEU A 15 -7.09 5.12 -8.39
N THR A 16 -7.92 5.15 -7.34
CA THR A 16 -9.20 4.46 -7.33
C THR A 16 -10.11 4.96 -8.46
N MET A 17 -10.23 6.27 -8.61
CA MET A 17 -11.03 6.87 -9.69
C MET A 17 -10.48 6.53 -11.08
N LYS A 18 -9.15 6.56 -11.23
CA LYS A 18 -8.51 6.19 -12.50
C LYS A 18 -8.74 4.71 -12.84
N LEU A 19 -8.61 3.83 -11.89
CA LEU A 19 -8.86 2.39 -12.07
C LEU A 19 -10.33 2.12 -12.39
N ARG A 20 -11.27 2.79 -11.72
CA ARG A 20 -12.71 2.72 -12.05
C ARG A 20 -12.98 3.13 -13.50
N GLY A 21 -12.33 4.18 -13.98
CA GLY A 21 -12.44 4.60 -15.37
C GLY A 21 -11.87 3.61 -16.39
N ILE A 22 -10.95 2.75 -15.99
CA ILE A 22 -10.31 1.75 -16.88
C ILE A 22 -11.05 0.41 -16.83
N TYR A 23 -11.37 -0.08 -15.63
CA TYR A 23 -11.87 -1.43 -15.41
C TYR A 23 -13.38 -1.48 -15.13
N GLY A 24 -14.02 -0.34 -14.91
CA GLY A 24 -15.41 -0.21 -14.51
C GLY A 24 -15.57 -0.01 -13.00
N ASN A 25 -16.58 0.74 -12.63
CA ASN A 25 -16.82 1.17 -11.25
C ASN A 25 -16.98 -0.02 -10.27
N ASP A 26 -17.73 -1.04 -10.69
CA ASP A 26 -18.05 -2.19 -9.83
C ASP A 26 -16.85 -3.12 -9.60
N HIS A 27 -15.78 -2.95 -10.37
CA HIS A 27 -14.57 -3.79 -10.30
C HIS A 27 -13.47 -3.23 -9.40
N VAL A 28 -13.68 -2.04 -8.79
CA VAL A 28 -12.66 -1.38 -7.96
C VAL A 28 -13.23 -0.96 -6.63
N VAL A 29 -12.85 -1.69 -5.58
CA VAL A 29 -13.30 -1.48 -4.20
C VAL A 29 -12.44 -0.41 -3.52
N CYS A 30 -13.10 0.63 -3.00
CA CYS A 30 -12.49 1.65 -2.15
C CYS A 30 -12.37 1.13 -0.71
N GLY A 31 -11.18 0.68 -0.30
CA GLY A 31 -10.89 0.27 1.07
C GLY A 31 -10.51 1.47 1.95
N TYR A 32 -11.27 1.72 3.02
CA TYR A 32 -11.09 2.88 3.90
C TYR A 32 -11.22 2.52 5.38
N ILE A 33 -10.80 3.43 6.25
CA ILE A 33 -11.04 3.34 7.70
C ILE A 33 -12.12 4.35 8.13
N PRO A 34 -12.91 4.08 9.20
CA PRO A 34 -14.04 4.93 9.59
C PRO A 34 -13.68 6.41 9.81
N SER A 35 -12.45 6.68 10.29
CA SER A 35 -11.96 8.06 10.49
C SER A 35 -11.65 8.82 9.19
N ALA A 36 -11.62 8.11 8.05
CA ALA A 36 -11.32 8.67 6.73
C ALA A 36 -12.25 8.05 5.66
N ALA A 37 -13.57 8.15 5.90
CA ALA A 37 -14.58 7.65 4.97
C ALA A 37 -14.56 8.43 3.64
N PRO A 38 -14.80 7.76 2.49
CA PRO A 38 -14.85 8.40 1.18
C PRO A 38 -15.99 9.40 1.09
N LYS A 39 -15.83 10.40 0.20
CA LYS A 39 -16.82 11.46 -0.03
C LYS A 39 -17.01 11.71 -1.52
N GLY A 40 -18.14 12.31 -1.88
CA GLY A 40 -18.46 12.68 -3.26
C GLY A 40 -18.34 11.51 -4.23
N GLU A 41 -17.80 11.76 -5.41
CA GLU A 41 -17.71 10.77 -6.47
C GLU A 41 -17.00 9.47 -6.05
N LEU A 42 -15.97 9.55 -5.20
CA LEU A 42 -15.28 8.36 -4.70
C LEU A 42 -16.22 7.45 -3.88
N ALA A 43 -17.17 8.02 -3.14
CA ALA A 43 -18.16 7.27 -2.36
C ALA A 43 -19.30 6.72 -3.24
N GLU A 44 -19.67 7.45 -4.29
CA GLU A 44 -20.91 7.22 -5.05
C GLU A 44 -20.69 6.37 -6.30
N SER A 45 -19.46 6.37 -6.85
CA SER A 45 -19.20 5.76 -8.17
C SER A 45 -18.91 4.26 -8.13
N GLY A 46 -18.84 3.60 -6.96
CA GLY A 46 -18.55 2.17 -6.90
C GLY A 46 -18.46 1.65 -5.47
N PRO A 47 -18.14 0.36 -5.27
CA PRO A 47 -18.11 -0.25 -3.95
C PRO A 47 -17.10 0.39 -3.03
N ALA A 48 -17.48 0.54 -1.75
CA ALA A 48 -16.65 1.07 -0.68
C ALA A 48 -16.82 0.20 0.57
N GLU A 49 -15.70 -0.23 1.16
CA GLU A 49 -15.67 -1.14 2.30
C GLU A 49 -14.74 -0.61 3.41
N ILE A 50 -15.14 -0.83 4.65
CA ILE A 50 -14.22 -0.62 5.77
C ILE A 50 -13.12 -1.69 5.67
N CYS A 51 -11.88 -1.26 5.58
CA CYS A 51 -10.74 -2.14 5.40
C CYS A 51 -9.52 -1.56 6.14
N ASP A 52 -9.35 -1.96 7.40
CA ASP A 52 -8.17 -1.59 8.19
C ASP A 52 -7.05 -2.59 7.91
N VAL A 53 -5.94 -2.10 7.39
CA VAL A 53 -4.76 -2.92 7.07
C VAL A 53 -4.21 -3.68 8.27
N THR A 54 -4.46 -3.22 9.48
CA THR A 54 -4.03 -3.89 10.72
C THR A 54 -4.90 -5.08 11.13
N ASN A 55 -5.96 -5.37 10.37
CA ASN A 55 -6.88 -6.48 10.60
C ASN A 55 -6.93 -7.40 9.37
N GLY A 56 -6.22 -8.53 9.43
CA GLY A 56 -6.13 -9.49 8.31
C GLY A 56 -7.48 -10.14 7.98
N GLU A 57 -8.32 -10.43 8.98
CA GLU A 57 -9.64 -11.02 8.77
C GLU A 57 -10.55 -10.09 7.95
N MET A 58 -10.54 -8.80 8.29
CA MET A 58 -11.28 -7.78 7.55
C MET A 58 -10.82 -7.66 6.09
N ILE A 59 -9.51 -7.75 5.84
CA ILE A 59 -8.98 -7.75 4.47
C ILE A 59 -9.48 -8.99 3.73
N ALA A 60 -9.40 -10.17 4.34
CA ALA A 60 -9.85 -11.43 3.74
C ALA A 60 -11.36 -11.42 3.42
N GLU A 61 -12.19 -10.88 4.32
CA GLU A 61 -13.63 -10.71 4.08
C GLU A 61 -13.92 -9.86 2.84
N VAL A 62 -13.22 -8.73 2.69
CA VAL A 62 -13.37 -7.84 1.52
C VAL A 62 -12.89 -8.54 0.25
N VAL A 63 -11.76 -9.23 0.31
CA VAL A 63 -11.20 -9.99 -0.83
C VAL A 63 -12.18 -11.05 -1.31
N LEU A 64 -12.74 -11.83 -0.40
CA LEU A 64 -13.71 -12.89 -0.73
C LEU A 64 -15.03 -12.31 -1.24
N LYS A 65 -15.59 -11.30 -0.56
CA LYS A 65 -16.87 -10.66 -0.91
C LYS A 65 -16.86 -10.12 -2.34
N HIS A 66 -15.77 -9.47 -2.73
CA HIS A 66 -15.64 -8.82 -4.03
C HIS A 66 -14.86 -9.64 -5.06
N LYS A 67 -14.42 -10.85 -4.71
CA LYS A 67 -13.59 -11.71 -5.58
C LYS A 67 -12.37 -10.93 -6.11
N VAL A 68 -11.64 -10.30 -5.18
CA VAL A 68 -10.46 -9.50 -5.50
C VAL A 68 -9.32 -10.42 -5.95
N ASP A 69 -8.64 -10.02 -7.01
CA ASP A 69 -7.43 -10.67 -7.53
C ASP A 69 -6.18 -9.78 -7.44
N THR A 70 -6.38 -8.49 -7.18
CA THR A 70 -5.30 -7.50 -7.13
C THR A 70 -5.52 -6.52 -5.98
N VAL A 71 -4.54 -6.37 -5.10
CA VAL A 71 -4.58 -5.46 -3.96
C VAL A 71 -3.53 -4.35 -4.14
N TYR A 72 -3.98 -3.10 -4.13
CA TYR A 72 -3.12 -1.93 -3.97
C TYR A 72 -3.09 -1.53 -2.49
N ASN A 73 -2.00 -1.84 -1.80
CA ASN A 73 -1.82 -1.45 -0.40
C ASN A 73 -1.15 -0.08 -0.30
N LEU A 74 -1.93 0.97 -0.14
CA LEU A 74 -1.46 2.35 0.01
C LEU A 74 -1.50 2.84 1.46
N ALA A 75 -1.88 1.98 2.40
CA ALA A 75 -1.92 2.34 3.82
C ALA A 75 -0.51 2.60 4.37
N ALA A 76 -0.26 3.81 4.80
CA ALA A 76 1.01 4.22 5.40
C ALA A 76 0.84 5.51 6.21
N LEU A 77 1.69 5.72 7.21
CA LEU A 77 1.92 7.04 7.78
C LEU A 77 3.05 7.76 7.02
N LEU A 78 2.84 9.02 6.70
CA LEU A 78 3.87 9.85 6.06
C LEU A 78 5.03 10.15 7.03
N SER A 79 6.21 10.45 6.49
CA SER A 79 7.47 10.49 7.22
C SER A 79 7.44 11.31 8.51
N VAL A 80 6.92 12.55 8.50
CA VAL A 80 6.85 13.40 9.69
C VAL A 80 5.93 12.83 10.77
N VAL A 81 4.77 12.30 10.36
CA VAL A 81 3.83 11.67 11.31
C VAL A 81 4.38 10.35 11.83
N ALA A 82 5.08 9.59 11.00
CA ALA A 82 5.73 8.35 11.37
C ALA A 82 6.80 8.55 12.44
N GLU A 83 7.65 9.59 12.31
CA GLU A 83 8.66 9.92 13.33
C GLU A 83 8.02 10.31 14.67
N GLY A 84 6.90 11.00 14.67
CA GLY A 84 6.16 11.33 15.89
C GLY A 84 5.41 10.13 16.51
N ARG A 85 5.18 9.06 15.75
CA ARG A 85 4.43 7.87 16.19
C ARG A 85 5.05 6.58 15.63
N PRO A 86 6.28 6.23 15.99
CA PRO A 86 7.03 5.14 15.35
C PRO A 86 6.37 3.76 15.52
N GLN A 87 5.76 3.48 16.66
CA GLN A 87 5.04 2.21 16.88
C GLN A 87 3.81 2.07 15.99
N LEU A 88 3.06 3.17 15.79
CA LEU A 88 1.92 3.17 14.88
C LEU A 88 2.36 3.05 13.42
N ALA A 89 3.47 3.71 13.07
CA ALA A 89 4.06 3.59 11.73
C ALA A 89 4.48 2.15 11.42
N TRP A 90 5.08 1.46 12.40
CA TRP A 90 5.40 0.04 12.31
C TRP A 90 4.15 -0.81 12.12
N LYS A 91 3.18 -0.65 13.00
CA LYS A 91 1.93 -1.42 12.96
C LYS A 91 1.20 -1.30 11.63
N ILE A 92 1.08 -0.08 11.08
CA ILE A 92 0.41 0.13 9.79
C ILE A 92 1.30 -0.34 8.62
N GLY A 93 2.57 0.07 8.62
CA GLY A 93 3.47 -0.14 7.48
C GLY A 93 4.00 -1.57 7.37
N ILE A 94 4.26 -2.25 8.48
CA ILE A 94 4.90 -3.57 8.51
C ILE A 94 3.88 -4.67 8.85
N ASP A 95 3.22 -4.58 10.02
CA ASP A 95 2.23 -5.60 10.40
C ASP A 95 1.04 -5.56 9.43
N GLY A 96 0.65 -4.36 8.97
CA GLY A 96 -0.38 -4.20 7.96
C GLY A 96 0.02 -4.82 6.61
N LEU A 97 1.25 -4.61 6.15
CA LEU A 97 1.73 -5.28 4.94
C LEU A 97 1.77 -6.79 5.11
N TRP A 98 2.22 -7.27 6.26
CA TRP A 98 2.21 -8.71 6.57
C TRP A 98 0.81 -9.30 6.40
N ASN A 99 -0.21 -8.67 6.97
CA ASN A 99 -1.60 -9.11 6.81
C ASN A 99 -2.03 -9.15 5.35
N VAL A 100 -1.71 -8.11 4.57
CA VAL A 100 -2.03 -8.07 3.12
C VAL A 100 -1.35 -9.20 2.38
N LEU A 101 -0.08 -9.48 2.66
CA LEU A 101 0.69 -10.53 1.98
C LEU A 101 0.20 -11.94 2.37
N GLU A 102 -0.19 -12.16 3.64
CA GLU A 102 -0.79 -13.43 4.05
C GLU A 102 -2.14 -13.67 3.36
N VAL A 103 -3.02 -12.67 3.34
CA VAL A 103 -4.29 -12.77 2.62
C VAL A 103 -4.05 -12.98 1.11
N ALA A 104 -3.09 -12.27 0.52
CA ALA A 104 -2.76 -12.44 -0.88
C ALA A 104 -2.22 -13.83 -1.19
N ARG A 105 -1.41 -14.41 -0.29
CA ARG A 105 -0.92 -15.79 -0.41
C ARG A 105 -2.06 -16.82 -0.34
N GLU A 106 -3.02 -16.61 0.56
CA GLU A 106 -4.15 -17.53 0.76
C GLU A 106 -5.19 -17.47 -0.35
N HIS A 107 -5.38 -16.28 -0.93
CA HIS A 107 -6.41 -16.03 -1.94
C HIS A 107 -5.85 -15.74 -3.34
N GLU A 108 -4.57 -16.03 -3.58
CA GLU A 108 -3.91 -15.90 -4.89
C GLU A 108 -4.02 -14.50 -5.52
N CYS A 109 -3.94 -13.45 -4.68
CA CYS A 109 -3.98 -12.07 -5.15
C CYS A 109 -2.59 -11.55 -5.52
N ALA A 110 -2.51 -10.71 -6.55
CA ALA A 110 -1.34 -9.86 -6.78
C ALA A 110 -1.36 -8.66 -5.81
N VAL A 111 -0.18 -8.19 -5.40
CA VAL A 111 -0.03 -7.06 -4.46
C VAL A 111 0.86 -5.99 -5.04
N PHE A 112 0.35 -4.76 -5.10
CA PHE A 112 1.17 -3.58 -5.29
C PHE A 112 1.27 -2.81 -3.98
N THR A 113 2.50 -2.49 -3.54
CA THR A 113 2.72 -1.63 -2.38
C THR A 113 3.84 -0.63 -2.65
N PRO A 114 3.61 0.69 -2.50
CA PRO A 114 4.61 1.68 -2.86
C PRO A 114 5.77 1.71 -1.88
N SER A 115 6.99 1.72 -2.42
CA SER A 115 8.19 2.17 -1.73
C SER A 115 8.40 3.68 -1.93
N SER A 116 9.55 4.18 -1.56
CA SER A 116 9.88 5.60 -1.60
C SER A 116 11.39 5.81 -1.73
N ILE A 117 11.79 6.95 -2.29
CA ILE A 117 13.18 7.41 -2.20
C ILE A 117 13.63 7.60 -0.73
N GLY A 118 12.69 7.72 0.21
CA GLY A 118 12.98 7.71 1.66
C GLY A 118 13.60 6.40 2.17
N SER A 119 13.63 5.32 1.38
CA SER A 119 14.35 4.08 1.67
C SER A 119 15.87 4.24 1.60
N PHE A 120 16.37 5.30 0.98
CA PHE A 120 17.79 5.63 0.93
C PHE A 120 18.21 6.44 2.15
N GLY A 121 19.53 6.42 2.44
CA GLY A 121 20.13 7.18 3.53
C GLY A 121 21.03 8.31 3.04
N PRO A 122 21.57 9.12 3.95
CA PRO A 122 22.44 10.25 3.60
C PRO A 122 23.78 9.82 2.97
N GLU A 123 24.17 8.57 3.10
CA GLU A 123 25.37 8.00 2.45
C GLU A 123 25.11 7.60 0.98
N THR A 124 23.88 7.64 0.53
CA THR A 124 23.54 7.34 -0.86
C THR A 124 24.08 8.44 -1.78
N PRO A 125 24.73 8.10 -2.90
CA PRO A 125 25.19 9.11 -3.86
C PRO A 125 24.04 10.02 -4.31
N PRO A 126 24.26 11.35 -4.44
CA PRO A 126 23.19 12.29 -4.77
C PRO A 126 22.72 12.18 -6.24
N ASN A 127 23.53 11.59 -7.11
CA ASN A 127 23.26 11.49 -8.55
C ASN A 127 23.50 10.08 -9.05
N HIS A 128 22.77 9.70 -10.12
CA HIS A 128 22.92 8.43 -10.83
C HIS A 128 22.86 7.20 -9.92
N VAL A 129 21.90 7.19 -8.99
CA VAL A 129 21.70 6.11 -8.02
C VAL A 129 21.19 4.85 -8.72
N PRO A 130 21.99 3.76 -8.76
CA PRO A 130 21.55 2.48 -9.31
C PRO A 130 20.40 1.87 -8.49
N GLN A 131 19.66 0.94 -9.12
CA GLN A 131 18.57 0.21 -8.43
C GLN A 131 19.09 -0.55 -7.21
N ASP A 132 20.28 -1.12 -7.29
CA ASP A 132 20.88 -1.99 -6.26
C ASP A 132 21.70 -1.21 -5.22
N THR A 133 21.46 0.09 -5.09
CA THR A 133 22.15 0.93 -4.09
C THR A 133 21.77 0.48 -2.67
N ILE A 134 22.78 0.41 -1.79
CA ILE A 134 22.58 0.06 -0.37
C ILE A 134 21.63 1.06 0.28
N GLN A 135 20.57 0.54 0.88
CA GLN A 135 19.56 1.31 1.59
C GLN A 135 19.90 1.38 3.07
N ARG A 136 20.20 2.59 3.58
CA ARG A 136 20.49 2.85 5.00
C ARG A 136 19.74 4.09 5.49
N PRO A 137 18.39 4.06 5.50
CA PRO A 137 17.60 5.19 5.98
C PRO A 137 17.85 5.44 7.46
N ARG A 138 17.62 6.69 7.88
CA ARG A 138 17.73 7.12 9.28
C ARG A 138 16.38 7.49 9.89
N THR A 139 15.30 7.18 9.21
CA THR A 139 13.92 7.45 9.65
C THR A 139 13.14 6.16 9.78
N ILE A 140 12.19 6.10 10.72
CA ILE A 140 11.30 4.94 10.85
C ILE A 140 10.48 4.70 9.57
N TYR A 141 10.11 5.80 8.88
CA TYR A 141 9.46 5.72 7.58
C TYR A 141 10.34 5.03 6.56
N GLY A 142 11.59 5.45 6.43
CA GLY A 142 12.54 4.82 5.51
C GLY A 142 12.83 3.36 5.86
N VAL A 143 13.00 3.04 7.14
CA VAL A 143 13.14 1.65 7.62
C VAL A 143 11.92 0.81 7.21
N SER A 144 10.71 1.33 7.38
CA SER A 144 9.51 0.63 6.96
C SER A 144 9.48 0.39 5.45
N LYS A 145 9.95 1.34 4.62
CA LYS A 145 10.00 1.16 3.15
C LYS A 145 11.03 0.13 2.70
N VAL A 146 12.19 0.08 3.34
CA VAL A 146 13.17 -1.01 3.10
C VAL A 146 12.57 -2.36 3.48
N THR A 147 11.95 -2.45 4.65
CA THR A 147 11.28 -3.68 5.10
C THR A 147 10.17 -4.09 4.14
N THR A 148 9.39 -3.14 3.64
CA THR A 148 8.36 -3.38 2.62
C THR A 148 8.93 -4.05 1.38
N GLU A 149 10.03 -3.55 0.83
CA GLU A 149 10.68 -4.13 -0.35
C GLU A 149 11.18 -5.56 -0.08
N LEU A 150 11.90 -5.75 1.04
CA LEU A 150 12.47 -7.05 1.40
C LEU A 150 11.38 -8.09 1.72
N LEU A 151 10.31 -7.70 2.40
CA LEU A 151 9.21 -8.58 2.72
C LEU A 151 8.43 -8.99 1.47
N SER A 152 8.19 -8.06 0.56
CA SER A 152 7.56 -8.33 -0.73
C SER A 152 8.38 -9.31 -1.58
N ASP A 153 9.71 -9.10 -1.66
CA ASP A 153 10.63 -10.00 -2.36
C ASP A 153 10.64 -11.41 -1.73
N TYR A 154 10.62 -11.49 -0.40
CA TYR A 154 10.53 -12.76 0.32
C TYR A 154 9.25 -13.53 -0.04
N TYR A 155 8.09 -12.86 -0.04
CA TYR A 155 6.81 -13.52 -0.39
C TYR A 155 6.76 -13.97 -1.85
N TYR A 156 7.31 -13.18 -2.75
CA TYR A 156 7.45 -13.57 -4.15
C TYR A 156 8.32 -14.84 -4.29
N ARG A 157 9.53 -14.84 -3.69
CA ARG A 157 10.48 -15.96 -3.85
C ARG A 157 10.02 -17.22 -3.15
N LYS A 158 9.42 -17.10 -1.98
CA LYS A 158 9.05 -18.25 -1.16
C LYS A 158 7.68 -18.81 -1.48
N TYR A 159 6.74 -17.98 -1.76
CA TYR A 159 5.33 -18.35 -1.90
C TYR A 159 4.75 -18.09 -3.30
N GLY A 160 5.48 -17.43 -4.17
CA GLY A 160 5.03 -17.11 -5.52
C GLY A 160 4.00 -15.99 -5.60
N VAL A 161 3.81 -15.21 -4.53
CA VAL A 161 2.89 -14.06 -4.55
C VAL A 161 3.42 -13.00 -5.51
N ASP A 162 2.63 -12.59 -6.50
CA ASP A 162 3.01 -11.52 -7.44
C ASP A 162 3.03 -10.18 -6.69
N THR A 163 4.21 -9.77 -6.23
CA THR A 163 4.42 -8.52 -5.51
C THR A 163 5.15 -7.51 -6.38
N ARG A 164 4.65 -6.26 -6.42
CA ARG A 164 5.24 -5.18 -7.20
C ARG A 164 5.32 -3.91 -6.39
N ALA A 165 6.39 -3.13 -6.61
CA ALA A 165 6.62 -1.86 -5.94
C ALA A 165 7.31 -0.86 -6.87
N VAL A 166 7.13 0.43 -6.56
CA VAL A 166 7.93 1.52 -7.13
C VAL A 166 8.39 2.44 -6.01
N ARG A 167 9.62 2.96 -6.11
CA ARG A 167 10.15 3.97 -5.20
C ARG A 167 9.68 5.34 -5.65
N PHE A 168 8.58 5.81 -5.07
CA PHE A 168 8.06 7.13 -5.40
C PHE A 168 9.00 8.24 -4.94
N PRO A 169 9.22 9.28 -5.78
CA PRO A 169 9.79 10.55 -5.35
C PRO A 169 8.78 11.40 -4.57
N GLY A 170 9.04 12.69 -4.40
CA GLY A 170 8.02 13.63 -3.96
C GLY A 170 6.88 13.70 -4.97
N LEU A 171 5.64 13.51 -4.49
CA LEU A 171 4.44 13.55 -5.32
C LEU A 171 3.72 14.87 -5.12
N ILE A 172 3.19 15.41 -6.22
CA ILE A 172 2.34 16.61 -6.23
C ILE A 172 0.99 16.18 -6.80
N SER A 173 -0.09 16.52 -6.11
CA SER A 173 -1.46 16.39 -6.62
C SER A 173 -2.11 17.78 -6.70
N TYR A 174 -3.08 17.91 -7.57
CA TYR A 174 -3.84 19.15 -7.80
C TYR A 174 -5.14 19.11 -7.01
#